data_4a286bcca6952a78eade47e960f7a358
#
_entry.id   4a286bcca6952a78eade47e960f7a358
#
_cell.length_a   1.000
_cell.length_b   1.000
_cell.length_c   1.000
_cell.angle_alpha   90.00
_cell.angle_beta   90.00
_cell.angle_gamma   90.00
#
_symmetry.space_group_name_H-M   'P 1'
#
loop_
_entity.id
_entity.type
_entity.pdbx_description
1 polymer ?
#
loop_
_entity_poly.entity_id
_entity_poly.type
_entity_poly.pdbx_seq_one_letter_code
_entity_poly.pdbx_strand_id
1 'polypeptide(L)'
;MQPATKNRADSGTTENLIVDGIWGWHPRWNRLRARLERETGSGRIWHYNNSGIRTIESQGSELAAELRRIDRPFNLVGYSMGSLVIREAMRQAPELPLQRAVFLHSPHAGSLISCLLPLPACREMNPGSAFLKRLDTTPWDKPTLVTWCPWDLMVFPGSSARWSGATKTLCCHVPAHAWPVVSSGIHQAVTAFLAADDG
;
A
#
# COMPACT_ATOMS: atom_id res chain seq x y z
N MET A 1 49.52 -11.62 -14.18
CA MET A 1 48.91 -10.46 -13.52
C MET A 1 47.47 -10.44 -13.96
N GLN A 2 46.56 -11.13 -13.23
CA GLN A 2 45.13 -11.17 -13.53
C GLN A 2 44.46 -9.90 -12.97
N PRO A 3 43.52 -9.26 -13.67
CA PRO A 3 42.78 -8.16 -13.13
C PRO A 3 41.80 -8.67 -12.09
N ALA A 4 41.85 -8.07 -10.90
CA ALA A 4 40.93 -8.33 -9.80
C ALA A 4 39.49 -8.04 -10.29
N THR A 5 38.64 -9.07 -10.29
CA THR A 5 37.23 -8.94 -10.40
C THR A 5 36.69 -8.10 -9.24
N LYS A 6 36.31 -6.86 -9.52
CA LYS A 6 35.59 -6.00 -8.61
C LYS A 6 34.31 -6.73 -8.17
N ASN A 7 34.31 -7.28 -6.96
CA ASN A 7 33.08 -7.68 -6.30
C ASN A 7 32.14 -6.48 -6.36
N ARG A 8 31.05 -6.59 -7.12
CA ARG A 8 29.89 -5.73 -7.00
C ARG A 8 29.39 -5.95 -5.58
N ALA A 9 29.72 -5.03 -4.68
CA ALA A 9 29.14 -4.99 -3.36
C ALA A 9 27.63 -5.11 -3.53
N ASP A 10 27.05 -6.03 -2.79
CA ASP A 10 25.63 -6.30 -2.65
C ASP A 10 24.94 -4.98 -2.26
N SER A 11 24.56 -4.19 -3.27
CA SER A 11 23.71 -3.01 -3.07
C SER A 11 22.34 -3.59 -2.72
N GLY A 12 22.05 -3.61 -1.43
CA GLY A 12 20.89 -4.26 -0.83
C GLY A 12 19.62 -3.96 -1.62
N THR A 13 19.12 -4.96 -2.32
CA THR A 13 17.88 -4.83 -3.09
C THR A 13 16.76 -4.44 -2.16
N THR A 14 16.14 -3.27 -2.40
CA THR A 14 14.99 -2.80 -1.64
C THR A 14 13.86 -3.83 -1.73
N GLU A 15 13.28 -4.21 -0.59
CA GLU A 15 12.16 -5.15 -0.57
C GLU A 15 10.86 -4.44 -0.89
N ASN A 16 10.04 -5.03 -1.78
CA ASN A 16 8.72 -4.50 -2.11
C ASN A 16 7.63 -5.44 -1.61
N LEU A 17 6.78 -4.96 -0.71
CA LEU A 17 5.72 -5.75 -0.09
C LEU A 17 4.35 -5.23 -0.52
N ILE A 18 3.51 -6.13 -1.04
CA ILE A 18 2.13 -5.85 -1.43
C ILE A 18 1.19 -6.26 -0.30
N VAL A 19 0.34 -5.35 0.14
CA VAL A 19 -0.70 -5.54 1.16
C VAL A 19 -2.07 -5.40 0.50
N ASP A 20 -2.79 -6.50 0.38
CA ASP A 20 -4.07 -6.57 -0.33
C ASP A 20 -5.22 -5.93 0.48
N GLY A 21 -6.36 -5.69 -0.17
CA GLY A 21 -7.57 -5.17 0.46
C GLY A 21 -8.44 -6.25 1.09
N ILE A 22 -9.60 -5.82 1.63
CA ILE A 22 -10.62 -6.71 2.19
C ILE A 22 -11.06 -7.74 1.13
N TRP A 23 -11.22 -9.00 1.55
CA TRP A 23 -11.58 -10.15 0.69
C TRP A 23 -10.67 -10.33 -0.52
N GLY A 24 -9.47 -9.80 -0.47
CA GLY A 24 -8.50 -9.94 -1.54
C GLY A 24 -8.03 -11.37 -1.72
N TRP A 25 -7.84 -11.76 -2.97
CA TRP A 25 -7.27 -13.03 -3.36
C TRP A 25 -5.85 -12.83 -3.88
N HIS A 26 -4.86 -13.28 -3.14
CA HIS A 26 -3.45 -12.97 -3.36
C HIS A 26 -2.93 -13.26 -4.79
N PRO A 27 -3.30 -14.37 -5.47
CA PRO A 27 -2.83 -14.62 -6.83
C PRO A 27 -3.15 -13.53 -7.85
N ARG A 28 -4.12 -12.66 -7.59
CA ARG A 28 -4.44 -11.52 -8.48
C ARG A 28 -3.29 -10.53 -8.62
N TRP A 29 -2.37 -10.51 -7.65
CA TRP A 29 -1.20 -9.64 -7.62
C TRP A 29 0.04 -10.22 -8.29
N ASN A 30 0.00 -11.46 -8.81
CA ASN A 30 1.16 -12.13 -9.39
C ASN A 30 1.79 -11.34 -10.54
N ARG A 31 0.99 -10.61 -11.34
CA ARG A 31 1.52 -9.77 -12.44
C ARG A 31 2.33 -8.60 -11.91
N LEU A 32 1.81 -7.88 -10.91
CA LEU A 32 2.54 -6.77 -10.29
C LEU A 32 3.78 -7.30 -9.55
N ARG A 33 3.64 -8.37 -8.76
CA ARG A 33 4.74 -9.00 -8.06
C ARG A 33 5.89 -9.38 -9.01
N ALA A 34 5.60 -10.10 -10.09
CA ALA A 34 6.59 -10.50 -11.08
C ALA A 34 7.24 -9.29 -11.78
N ARG A 35 6.49 -8.21 -11.95
CA ARG A 35 7.02 -6.97 -12.50
C ARG A 35 7.98 -6.29 -11.52
N LEU A 36 7.60 -6.18 -10.25
CA LEU A 36 8.46 -5.65 -9.18
C LEU A 36 9.76 -6.46 -9.07
N GLU A 37 9.67 -7.79 -9.04
CA GLU A 37 10.86 -8.66 -9.02
C GLU A 37 11.81 -8.36 -10.18
N ARG A 38 11.27 -8.19 -11.38
CA ARG A 38 12.08 -7.93 -12.59
C ARG A 38 12.69 -6.52 -12.62
N GLU A 39 11.93 -5.50 -12.20
CA GLU A 39 12.30 -4.09 -12.37
C GLU A 39 12.99 -3.48 -11.14
N THR A 40 12.75 -4.04 -9.95
CA THR A 40 13.26 -3.50 -8.68
C THR A 40 13.98 -4.55 -7.80
N GLY A 41 14.12 -5.78 -8.30
CA GLY A 41 14.87 -6.86 -7.64
C GLY A 41 14.09 -7.67 -6.60
N SER A 42 12.93 -7.24 -6.14
CA SER A 42 12.10 -8.01 -5.21
C SER A 42 10.61 -7.72 -5.38
N GLY A 43 9.78 -8.66 -4.97
CA GLY A 43 8.33 -8.50 -4.92
C GLY A 43 7.69 -9.61 -4.08
N ARG A 44 7.06 -9.25 -2.99
CA ARG A 44 6.40 -10.18 -2.06
C ARG A 44 4.97 -9.73 -1.78
N ILE A 45 4.07 -10.69 -1.58
CA ILE A 45 2.70 -10.42 -1.12
C ILE A 45 2.64 -10.82 0.36
N TRP A 46 2.18 -9.91 1.21
CA TRP A 46 1.94 -10.22 2.60
C TRP A 46 0.59 -10.93 2.77
N HIS A 47 0.64 -12.13 3.34
CA HIS A 47 -0.54 -12.94 3.60
C HIS A 47 -1.05 -12.69 5.02
N TYR A 48 -2.28 -12.18 5.13
CA TYR A 48 -2.92 -11.90 6.40
C TYR A 48 -4.43 -12.17 6.35
N ASN A 49 -5.10 -12.13 7.48
CA ASN A 49 -6.54 -12.32 7.54
C ASN A 49 -7.27 -11.04 7.11
N ASN A 50 -7.55 -10.92 5.83
CA ASN A 50 -8.23 -9.78 5.23
C ASN A 50 -9.77 -9.94 5.11
N SER A 51 -10.37 -10.83 5.89
CA SER A 51 -11.83 -11.09 5.88
C SER A 51 -12.67 -9.93 6.40
N GLY A 52 -12.06 -8.95 7.09
CA GLY A 52 -12.75 -7.84 7.73
C GLY A 52 -13.25 -8.12 9.15
N ILE A 53 -13.15 -9.36 9.64
CA ILE A 53 -13.54 -9.74 11.02
C ILE A 53 -12.55 -9.25 12.09
N ARG A 54 -11.34 -8.86 11.68
CA ARG A 54 -10.35 -8.23 12.54
C ARG A 54 -10.29 -6.73 12.25
N THR A 55 -9.93 -5.93 13.25
CA THR A 55 -9.74 -4.49 13.09
C THR A 55 -8.52 -4.20 12.22
N ILE A 56 -8.54 -3.09 11.49
CA ILE A 56 -7.37 -2.60 10.74
C ILE A 56 -6.22 -2.29 11.70
N GLU A 57 -6.56 -1.77 12.90
CA GLU A 57 -5.58 -1.51 13.96
C GLU A 57 -4.80 -2.78 14.34
N SER A 58 -5.49 -3.92 14.57
CA SER A 58 -4.81 -5.17 14.89
C SER A 58 -3.97 -5.71 13.73
N GLN A 59 -4.45 -5.55 12.50
CA GLN A 59 -3.72 -5.95 11.30
C GLN A 59 -2.49 -5.07 11.07
N GLY A 60 -2.59 -3.77 11.38
CA GLY A 60 -1.45 -2.85 11.38
C GLY A 60 -0.36 -3.29 12.36
N SER A 61 -0.75 -3.75 13.56
CA SER A 61 0.19 -4.29 14.55
C SER A 61 0.92 -5.54 14.03
N GLU A 62 0.19 -6.43 13.34
CA GLU A 62 0.78 -7.63 12.73
C GLU A 62 1.75 -7.27 11.60
N LEU A 63 1.36 -6.31 10.75
CA LEU A 63 2.25 -5.83 9.69
C LEU A 63 3.50 -5.16 10.27
N ALA A 64 3.37 -4.33 11.30
CA ALA A 64 4.52 -3.71 11.97
C ALA A 64 5.48 -4.76 12.53
N ALA A 65 4.96 -5.84 13.13
CA ALA A 65 5.78 -6.95 13.62
C ALA A 65 6.48 -7.71 12.48
N GLU A 66 5.83 -7.87 11.33
CA GLU A 66 6.44 -8.47 10.14
C GLU A 66 7.54 -7.57 9.56
N LEU A 67 7.28 -6.26 9.45
CA LEU A 67 8.23 -5.30 8.90
C LEU A 67 9.50 -5.16 9.76
N ARG A 68 9.40 -5.32 11.08
CA ARG A 68 10.58 -5.34 11.98
C ARG A 68 11.54 -6.51 11.72
N ARG A 69 11.11 -7.53 10.98
CA ARG A 69 11.98 -8.66 10.59
C ARG A 69 12.77 -8.36 9.31
N ILE A 70 12.44 -7.26 8.64
CA ILE A 70 13.15 -6.83 7.44
C ILE A 70 14.30 -5.92 7.91
N ASP A 71 15.51 -6.37 7.70
CA ASP A 71 16.76 -5.71 8.13
C ASP A 71 17.32 -4.70 7.10
N ARG A 72 16.55 -4.38 6.08
CA ARG A 72 16.93 -3.52 4.95
C ARG A 72 15.79 -2.56 4.59
N PRO A 73 16.07 -1.49 3.82
CA PRO A 73 15.03 -0.60 3.32
C PRO A 73 13.98 -1.33 2.49
N PHE A 74 12.73 -0.88 2.60
CA PHE A 74 11.61 -1.49 1.89
C PHE A 74 10.62 -0.47 1.36
N ASN A 75 9.82 -0.89 0.39
CA ASN A 75 8.67 -0.18 -0.14
C ASN A 75 7.37 -0.94 0.15
N LEU A 76 6.28 -0.22 0.27
CA LEU A 76 4.96 -0.80 0.54
C LEU A 76 3.96 -0.41 -0.54
N VAL A 77 3.23 -1.40 -1.04
CA VAL A 77 2.12 -1.20 -1.97
C VAL A 77 0.84 -1.66 -1.30
N GLY A 78 -0.01 -0.73 -0.92
CA GLY A 78 -1.32 -1.02 -0.33
C GLY A 78 -2.44 -0.89 -1.35
N TYR A 79 -3.42 -1.78 -1.28
CA TYR A 79 -4.64 -1.68 -2.06
C TYR A 79 -5.86 -1.60 -1.14
N SER A 80 -6.75 -0.63 -1.40
CA SER A 80 -8.00 -0.47 -0.65
C SER A 80 -7.72 -0.43 0.87
N MET A 81 -8.35 -1.30 1.66
CA MET A 81 -8.10 -1.47 3.10
C MET A 81 -6.61 -1.69 3.42
N GLY A 82 -5.87 -2.40 2.58
CA GLY A 82 -4.44 -2.68 2.80
C GLY A 82 -3.57 -1.43 2.94
N SER A 83 -3.95 -0.32 2.30
CA SER A 83 -3.26 0.96 2.48
C SER A 83 -3.46 1.54 3.89
N LEU A 84 -4.65 1.35 4.47
CA LEU A 84 -4.91 1.79 5.85
C LEU A 84 -4.16 0.90 6.86
N VAL A 85 -4.02 -0.40 6.57
CA VAL A 85 -3.17 -1.32 7.35
C VAL A 85 -1.72 -0.85 7.34
N ILE A 86 -1.20 -0.43 6.17
CA ILE A 86 0.14 0.14 6.05
C ILE A 86 0.28 1.44 6.87
N ARG A 87 -0.65 2.38 6.72
CA ARG A 87 -0.61 3.64 7.49
C ARG A 87 -0.61 3.36 8.99
N GLU A 88 -1.42 2.41 9.45
CA GLU A 88 -1.47 2.02 10.85
C GLU A 88 -0.17 1.35 11.32
N ALA A 89 0.40 0.46 10.52
CA ALA A 89 1.69 -0.18 10.83
C ALA A 89 2.81 0.85 11.00
N MET A 90 2.89 1.82 10.09
CA MET A 90 3.89 2.89 10.15
C MET A 90 3.63 3.89 11.28
N ARG A 91 2.36 4.11 11.66
CA ARG A 91 2.02 4.89 12.86
C ARG A 91 2.55 4.22 14.14
N GLN A 92 2.46 2.89 14.22
CA GLN A 92 2.95 2.11 15.37
C GLN A 92 4.45 1.87 15.37
N ALA A 93 5.11 2.01 14.22
CA ALA A 93 6.53 1.76 14.02
C ALA A 93 7.14 2.79 13.04
N PRO A 94 7.15 4.08 13.41
CA PRO A 94 7.62 5.16 12.53
C PRO A 94 9.13 5.10 12.26
N GLU A 95 9.88 4.37 13.08
CA GLU A 95 11.32 4.15 12.97
C GLU A 95 11.72 3.23 11.81
N LEU A 96 10.77 2.50 11.23
CA LEU A 96 11.07 1.51 10.20
C LEU A 96 11.54 2.17 8.90
N PRO A 97 12.49 1.53 8.17
CA PRO A 97 13.14 2.11 7.01
C PRO A 97 12.27 2.03 5.74
N LEU A 98 11.03 2.52 5.82
CA LEU A 98 10.18 2.69 4.66
C LEU A 98 10.75 3.77 3.74
N GLN A 99 11.02 3.43 2.49
CA GLN A 99 11.48 4.37 1.48
C GLN A 99 10.31 5.03 0.75
N ARG A 100 9.41 4.23 0.18
CA ARG A 100 8.28 4.72 -0.62
C ARG A 100 7.02 3.91 -0.35
N ALA A 101 5.87 4.56 -0.49
CA ALA A 101 4.58 3.91 -0.40
C ALA A 101 3.74 4.16 -1.67
N VAL A 102 2.93 3.17 -2.02
CA VAL A 102 1.92 3.30 -3.08
C VAL A 102 0.57 2.88 -2.51
N PHE A 103 -0.43 3.74 -2.63
CA PHE A 103 -1.78 3.47 -2.17
C PHE A 103 -2.76 3.45 -3.34
N LEU A 104 -3.32 2.29 -3.59
CA LEU A 104 -4.19 2.04 -4.74
C LEU A 104 -5.65 2.04 -4.29
N HIS A 105 -6.44 3.02 -4.75
CA HIS A 105 -7.89 3.14 -4.51
C HIS A 105 -8.26 2.94 -3.02
N SER A 106 -7.58 3.63 -2.12
CA SER A 106 -7.72 3.46 -0.68
C SER A 106 -8.74 4.41 -0.08
N PRO A 107 -9.60 3.98 0.87
CA PRO A 107 -10.57 4.84 1.54
C PRO A 107 -9.91 5.70 2.63
N HIS A 108 -9.02 6.63 2.26
CA HIS A 108 -8.28 7.46 3.23
C HIS A 108 -9.19 8.33 4.09
N ALA A 109 -10.29 8.85 3.52
CA ALA A 109 -11.33 9.58 4.25
C ALA A 109 -12.55 8.70 4.59
N GLY A 110 -12.43 7.38 4.44
CA GLY A 110 -13.49 6.40 4.65
C GLY A 110 -14.30 6.11 3.40
N SER A 111 -15.29 5.22 3.54
CA SER A 111 -16.27 4.91 2.50
C SER A 111 -17.65 4.74 3.10
N LEU A 112 -18.67 5.35 2.49
CA LEU A 112 -20.07 5.15 2.90
C LEU A 112 -20.52 3.69 2.70
N ILE A 113 -19.91 2.96 1.76
CA ILE A 113 -20.19 1.54 1.55
C ILE A 113 -19.80 0.72 2.77
N SER A 114 -18.75 1.10 3.50
CA SER A 114 -18.33 0.38 4.71
C SER A 114 -19.38 0.45 5.82
N CYS A 115 -20.24 1.47 5.85
CA CYS A 115 -21.32 1.59 6.82
C CYS A 115 -22.40 0.50 6.68
N LEU A 116 -22.48 -0.14 5.51
CA LEU A 116 -23.45 -1.20 5.24
C LEU A 116 -23.04 -2.57 5.79
N LEU A 117 -21.79 -2.70 6.23
CA LEU A 117 -21.22 -3.97 6.64
C LEU A 117 -20.89 -3.94 8.14
N PRO A 118 -21.44 -4.86 8.96
CA PRO A 118 -21.23 -4.87 10.41
C PRO A 118 -19.88 -5.50 10.82
N LEU A 119 -18.85 -5.38 9.97
CA LEU A 119 -17.53 -5.93 10.21
C LEU A 119 -16.64 -4.93 10.97
N PRO A 120 -15.77 -5.39 11.89
CA PRO A 120 -14.86 -4.53 12.62
C PRO A 120 -13.99 -3.63 11.72
N ALA A 121 -13.35 -4.18 10.69
CA ALA A 121 -12.57 -3.40 9.74
C ALA A 121 -13.43 -2.37 8.99
N CYS A 122 -14.68 -2.72 8.62
CA CYS A 122 -15.58 -1.79 7.95
C CYS A 122 -15.98 -0.62 8.86
N ARG A 123 -16.18 -0.87 10.15
CA ARG A 123 -16.45 0.21 11.13
C ARG A 123 -15.29 1.20 11.22
N GLU A 124 -14.05 0.73 11.13
CA GLU A 124 -12.87 1.59 11.09
C GLU A 124 -12.77 2.38 9.78
N MET A 125 -13.27 1.85 8.67
CA MET A 125 -13.34 2.54 7.38
C MET A 125 -14.55 3.48 7.24
N ASN A 126 -15.45 3.58 8.25
CA ASN A 126 -16.56 4.53 8.20
C ASN A 126 -16.03 5.97 8.20
N PRO A 127 -16.58 6.86 7.36
CA PRO A 127 -16.20 8.27 7.35
C PRO A 127 -16.27 8.87 8.76
N GLY A 128 -15.20 9.55 9.16
CA GLY A 128 -15.13 10.20 10.47
C GLY A 128 -14.93 9.26 11.66
N SER A 129 -14.63 7.98 11.45
CA SER A 129 -14.29 7.04 12.53
C SER A 129 -13.10 7.54 13.36
N ALA A 130 -13.04 7.13 14.63
CA ALA A 130 -11.91 7.46 15.51
C ALA A 130 -10.58 6.93 14.94
N PHE A 131 -10.62 5.78 14.26
CA PHE A 131 -9.47 5.20 13.59
C PHE A 131 -8.93 6.12 12.49
N LEU A 132 -9.77 6.56 11.54
CA LEU A 132 -9.34 7.46 10.45
C LEU A 132 -8.86 8.80 10.98
N LYS A 133 -9.55 9.39 11.96
CA LYS A 133 -9.11 10.65 12.61
C LYS A 133 -7.71 10.51 13.20
N ARG A 134 -7.42 9.39 13.87
CA ARG A 134 -6.09 9.10 14.43
C ARG A 134 -5.02 8.98 13.32
N LEU A 135 -5.33 8.31 12.21
CA LEU A 135 -4.42 8.22 11.08
C LEU A 135 -4.16 9.59 10.43
N ASP A 136 -5.15 10.46 10.35
CA ASP A 136 -5.02 11.78 9.71
C ASP A 136 -4.18 12.76 10.54
N THR A 137 -4.10 12.56 11.85
CA THR A 137 -3.24 13.35 12.73
C THR A 137 -1.82 12.79 12.85
N THR A 138 -1.54 11.62 12.27
CA THR A 138 -0.22 11.00 12.29
C THR A 138 0.67 11.63 11.21
N PRO A 139 1.85 12.15 11.57
CA PRO A 139 2.81 12.67 10.59
C PRO A 139 3.19 11.61 9.55
N TRP A 140 3.33 12.06 8.30
CA TRP A 140 3.76 11.20 7.20
C TRP A 140 4.69 11.98 6.27
N ASP A 141 5.93 11.54 6.19
CA ASP A 141 7.02 12.18 5.45
C ASP A 141 7.54 11.35 4.27
N LYS A 142 6.94 10.17 4.03
CA LYS A 142 7.42 9.25 3.00
C LYS A 142 6.88 9.58 1.62
N PRO A 143 7.72 9.55 0.58
CA PRO A 143 7.25 9.69 -0.79
C PRO A 143 6.12 8.69 -1.08
N THR A 144 4.98 9.21 -1.52
CA THR A 144 3.78 8.37 -1.67
C THR A 144 3.03 8.65 -2.96
N LEU A 145 2.80 7.60 -3.75
CA LEU A 145 1.89 7.62 -4.90
C LEU A 145 0.49 7.16 -4.48
N VAL A 146 -0.52 7.97 -4.76
CA VAL A 146 -1.92 7.60 -4.55
C VAL A 146 -2.64 7.48 -5.88
N THR A 147 -3.38 6.38 -6.09
CA THR A 147 -4.32 6.27 -7.21
C THR A 147 -5.76 6.38 -6.70
N TRP A 148 -6.62 7.02 -7.45
CA TRP A 148 -8.03 7.18 -7.12
C TRP A 148 -8.90 7.24 -8.37
N CYS A 149 -10.20 6.97 -8.22
CA CYS A 149 -11.19 7.09 -9.29
C CYS A 149 -12.41 7.86 -8.79
N PRO A 150 -12.87 8.92 -9.49
CA PRO A 150 -14.05 9.67 -9.07
C PRO A 150 -15.34 8.83 -9.07
N TRP A 151 -15.34 7.76 -9.86
CA TRP A 151 -16.49 6.85 -10.05
C TRP A 151 -16.30 5.50 -9.33
N ASP A 152 -15.41 5.41 -8.35
CA ASP A 152 -15.21 4.18 -7.58
C ASP A 152 -16.46 3.84 -6.79
N LEU A 153 -17.02 2.63 -7.02
CA LEU A 153 -18.25 2.17 -6.39
C LEU A 153 -18.03 1.55 -5.01
N MET A 154 -16.79 1.21 -4.65
CA MET A 154 -16.45 0.61 -3.35
C MET A 154 -15.88 1.65 -2.37
N VAL A 155 -15.14 2.62 -2.87
CA VAL A 155 -14.70 3.79 -2.11
C VAL A 155 -15.59 4.96 -2.50
N PHE A 156 -16.70 5.11 -1.79
CA PHE A 156 -17.69 6.12 -2.11
C PHE A 156 -17.80 7.19 -1.00
N PRO A 157 -17.76 8.47 -1.33
CA PRO A 157 -17.48 9.04 -2.66
C PRO A 157 -16.03 8.76 -3.10
N GLY A 158 -15.78 8.64 -4.42
CA GLY A 158 -14.46 8.32 -4.96
C GLY A 158 -13.36 9.29 -4.54
N SER A 159 -13.71 10.55 -4.24
CA SER A 159 -12.80 11.56 -3.69
C SER A 159 -12.21 11.18 -2.31
N SER A 160 -12.85 10.26 -1.58
CA SER A 160 -12.35 9.73 -0.31
C SER A 160 -11.02 8.97 -0.45
N ALA A 161 -10.69 8.55 -1.66
CA ALA A 161 -9.39 7.94 -1.94
C ALA A 161 -8.25 8.96 -2.16
N ARG A 162 -8.55 10.24 -2.27
CA ARG A 162 -7.53 11.30 -2.29
C ARG A 162 -6.96 11.48 -0.89
N TRP A 163 -5.67 11.82 -0.82
CA TRP A 163 -5.00 11.97 0.46
C TRP A 163 -3.96 13.10 0.41
N SER A 164 -3.94 13.95 1.43
CA SER A 164 -3.04 15.11 1.53
C SER A 164 -1.56 14.71 1.73
N GLY A 165 -1.29 13.52 2.26
CA GLY A 165 0.07 12.98 2.42
C GLY A 165 0.68 12.42 1.14
N ALA A 166 -0.04 12.46 0.00
CA ALA A 166 0.49 12.00 -1.28
C ALA A 166 1.47 13.00 -1.88
N THR A 167 2.66 12.55 -2.28
CA THR A 167 3.59 13.35 -3.10
C THR A 167 3.23 13.31 -4.58
N LYS A 168 2.54 12.25 -5.02
CA LYS A 168 2.05 12.09 -6.39
C LYS A 168 0.66 11.48 -6.39
N THR A 169 -0.21 11.98 -7.26
CA THR A 169 -1.58 11.46 -7.40
C THR A 169 -1.86 11.11 -8.86
N LEU A 170 -2.49 9.95 -9.07
CA LEU A 170 -2.93 9.47 -10.38
C LEU A 170 -4.44 9.26 -10.36
N CYS A 171 -5.18 10.00 -11.20
CA CYS A 171 -6.59 9.80 -11.39
C CYS A 171 -6.86 8.73 -12.44
N CYS A 172 -7.67 7.74 -12.08
CA CYS A 172 -8.13 6.67 -12.98
C CYS A 172 -9.60 6.92 -13.33
N HIS A 173 -9.98 6.75 -14.59
CA HIS A 173 -11.36 6.97 -15.06
C HIS A 173 -12.14 5.68 -15.29
N VAL A 174 -11.68 4.57 -14.73
CA VAL A 174 -12.35 3.27 -14.79
C VAL A 174 -13.04 3.00 -13.46
N PRO A 175 -14.39 2.89 -13.41
CA PRO A 175 -15.16 2.81 -12.16
C PRO A 175 -14.99 1.48 -11.41
N ALA A 176 -14.33 0.50 -12.00
CA ALA A 176 -14.06 -0.78 -11.35
C ALA A 176 -13.01 -0.62 -10.24
N HIS A 177 -13.40 -0.79 -9.00
CA HIS A 177 -12.51 -0.72 -7.83
C HIS A 177 -11.27 -1.60 -7.99
N ALA A 178 -11.43 -2.80 -8.58
CA ALA A 178 -10.33 -3.73 -8.85
C ALA A 178 -9.43 -3.35 -10.06
N TRP A 179 -9.69 -2.24 -10.74
CA TRP A 179 -8.90 -1.81 -11.90
C TRP A 179 -7.38 -1.77 -11.65
N PRO A 180 -6.88 -1.26 -10.51
CA PRO A 180 -5.45 -1.26 -10.22
C PRO A 180 -4.80 -2.65 -10.22
N VAL A 181 -5.58 -3.68 -9.91
CA VAL A 181 -5.09 -5.07 -9.85
C VAL A 181 -4.72 -5.62 -11.23
N VAL A 182 -5.41 -5.17 -12.28
CA VAL A 182 -5.29 -5.72 -13.64
C VAL A 182 -4.62 -4.77 -14.63
N SER A 183 -4.58 -3.48 -14.32
CA SER A 183 -4.09 -2.44 -15.22
C SER A 183 -2.58 -2.45 -15.35
N SER A 184 -2.08 -2.79 -16.55
CA SER A 184 -0.65 -2.73 -16.86
C SER A 184 -0.09 -1.31 -16.75
N GLY A 185 -0.89 -0.29 -17.08
CA GLY A 185 -0.49 1.12 -16.97
C GLY A 185 -0.31 1.54 -15.50
N ILE A 186 -1.19 1.09 -14.59
CA ILE A 186 -1.01 1.33 -13.15
C ILE A 186 0.20 0.56 -12.64
N HIS A 187 0.39 -0.70 -13.04
CA HIS A 187 1.57 -1.47 -12.64
C HIS A 187 2.87 -0.79 -13.09
N GLN A 188 2.89 -0.22 -14.30
CA GLN A 188 4.03 0.54 -14.79
C GLN A 188 4.28 1.81 -13.94
N ALA A 189 3.23 2.55 -13.62
CA ALA A 189 3.36 3.74 -12.78
C ALA A 189 3.86 3.39 -11.37
N VAL A 190 3.39 2.26 -10.80
CA VAL A 190 3.85 1.74 -9.50
C VAL A 190 5.34 1.41 -9.55
N THR A 191 5.78 0.59 -10.50
CA THR A 191 7.19 0.18 -10.57
C THR A 191 8.12 1.35 -10.89
N ALA A 192 7.72 2.26 -11.77
CA ALA A 192 8.48 3.47 -12.06
C ALA A 192 8.60 4.39 -10.83
N PHE A 193 7.53 4.51 -10.02
CA PHE A 193 7.58 5.31 -8.79
C PHE A 193 8.48 4.68 -7.72
N LEU A 194 8.45 3.34 -7.58
CA LEU A 194 9.25 2.63 -6.58
C LEU A 194 10.73 2.51 -6.97
N ALA A 195 11.04 2.54 -8.28
CA ALA A 195 12.39 2.49 -8.81
C ALA A 195 13.08 3.86 -8.93
N ALA A 196 12.34 4.96 -8.67
CA ALA A 196 12.93 6.30 -8.80
C ALA A 196 14.00 6.51 -7.72
N ASP A 197 15.17 6.98 -8.13
CA ASP A 197 16.22 7.41 -7.20
C ASP A 197 15.81 8.73 -6.55
N ASP A 198 16.11 8.88 -5.25
CA ASP A 198 16.03 10.16 -4.57
C ASP A 198 17.28 10.96 -5.02
N GLY A 199 17.12 11.79 -6.06
CA GLY A 199 18.18 12.65 -6.59
C GLY A 199 18.70 13.69 -5.60
#